data_2d5f46fc47aba387cdce0122da93e15b
#
_entry.id   2d5f46fc47aba387cdce0122da93e15b
#
_cell.length_a   1.000
_cell.length_b   1.000
_cell.length_c   1.000
_cell.angle_alpha   90.00
_cell.angle_beta   90.00
_cell.angle_gamma   90.00
#
_symmetry.space_group_name_H-M   'P 1'
#
loop_
_entity.id
_entity.type
_entity.pdbx_description
1 polymer ?
#
loop_
_entity_poly.entity_id
_entity_poly.type
_entity_poly.pdbx_seq_one_letter_code
_entity_poly.pdbx_strand_id
1 'polypeptide(L)'
;MGRKILVVVDYQYDFFSPDGALYVNGGEKLQEKIANIIPNFDYVIFTKDSHSLTHCSFKENGGIWPIHCVWGSIGEGIPIELLKAAKDYEIVAKGNVDNEEEYGAFSDDIEFFTSIEMAVDTELTCSKPFRTYWDDVDELVICGIAGDYCVVETLKNIVKHVGNDKVSVFLGGVVSIDDGTTLNTYMKENNIKVFK
;
A
#
# COMPACT_ATOMS: atom_id res chain seq x y z
N MET A 1 -10.41 -23.83 -3.60
CA MET A 1 -9.75 -22.74 -4.34
C MET A 1 -9.30 -21.75 -3.30
N GLY A 2 -8.03 -21.42 -3.28
CA GLY A 2 -7.52 -20.38 -2.39
C GLY A 2 -7.92 -19.00 -2.88
N ARG A 3 -7.70 -17.98 -2.03
CA ARG A 3 -8.11 -16.59 -2.28
C ARG A 3 -7.15 -15.88 -3.22
N LYS A 4 -7.70 -14.99 -4.04
CA LYS A 4 -6.96 -14.00 -4.81
C LYS A 4 -7.00 -12.66 -4.09
N ILE A 5 -5.83 -12.12 -3.76
CA ILE A 5 -5.70 -10.88 -3.01
C ILE A 5 -5.02 -9.82 -3.87
N LEU A 6 -5.57 -8.62 -3.88
CA LEU A 6 -4.92 -7.42 -4.41
C LEU A 6 -4.42 -6.55 -3.25
N VAL A 7 -3.16 -6.14 -3.30
CA VAL A 7 -2.61 -5.13 -2.40
C VAL A 7 -2.40 -3.84 -3.20
N VAL A 8 -3.14 -2.79 -2.83
CA VAL A 8 -3.02 -1.46 -3.41
C VAL A 8 -2.22 -0.61 -2.43
N VAL A 9 -0.96 -0.36 -2.77
CA VAL A 9 -0.01 0.32 -1.90
C VAL A 9 -0.13 1.82 -2.04
N ASP A 10 -0.48 2.49 -0.95
CA ASP A 10 -0.40 3.93 -0.71
C ASP A 10 -0.96 4.79 -1.87
N TYR A 11 -2.07 4.36 -2.45
CA TYR A 11 -2.75 5.14 -3.48
C TYR A 11 -3.57 6.26 -2.84
N GLN A 12 -2.85 7.25 -2.27
CA GLN A 12 -3.38 8.35 -1.47
C GLN A 12 -3.27 9.67 -2.22
N TYR A 13 -4.12 10.66 -1.84
CA TYR A 13 -4.21 11.95 -2.52
C TYR A 13 -2.86 12.66 -2.64
N ASP A 14 -2.05 12.67 -1.58
CA ASP A 14 -0.75 13.33 -1.60
C ASP A 14 0.24 12.72 -2.58
N PHE A 15 0.07 11.45 -2.96
CA PHE A 15 0.95 10.76 -3.90
C PHE A 15 0.42 10.73 -5.33
N PHE A 16 -0.89 10.55 -5.53
CA PHE A 16 -1.43 10.41 -6.88
C PHE A 16 -1.89 11.72 -7.51
N SER A 17 -2.29 12.71 -6.72
CA SER A 17 -2.85 13.96 -7.24
C SER A 17 -1.75 14.94 -7.65
N PRO A 18 -1.87 15.63 -8.80
CA PRO A 18 -0.97 16.72 -9.14
C PRO A 18 -0.91 17.86 -8.11
N ASP A 19 -1.94 18.01 -7.28
CA ASP A 19 -2.02 18.98 -6.18
C ASP A 19 -1.56 18.37 -4.83
N GLY A 20 -1.16 17.10 -4.81
CA GLY A 20 -0.70 16.39 -3.62
C GLY A 20 0.68 16.86 -3.14
N ALA A 21 0.93 16.79 -1.85
CA ALA A 21 2.15 17.31 -1.22
C ALA A 21 3.42 16.56 -1.64
N LEU A 22 3.29 15.30 -2.05
CA LEU A 22 4.39 14.44 -2.51
C LEU A 22 3.98 13.70 -3.80
N TYR A 23 3.48 14.46 -4.77
CA TYR A 23 2.98 13.91 -6.03
C TYR A 23 4.05 13.15 -6.80
N VAL A 24 3.69 11.93 -7.22
CA VAL A 24 4.49 11.08 -8.11
C VAL A 24 3.90 11.15 -9.52
N ASN A 25 4.70 11.63 -10.46
CA ASN A 25 4.25 11.91 -11.84
C ASN A 25 3.58 10.70 -12.50
N GLY A 26 2.37 10.90 -13.00
CA GLY A 26 1.54 9.85 -13.62
C GLY A 26 0.66 9.07 -12.63
N GLY A 27 0.73 9.37 -11.34
CA GLY A 27 -0.11 8.74 -10.32
C GLY A 27 -1.60 8.88 -10.61
N GLU A 28 -2.03 10.03 -11.11
CA GLU A 28 -3.43 10.32 -11.46
C GLU A 28 -4.01 9.39 -12.55
N LYS A 29 -3.14 8.73 -13.34
CA LYS A 29 -3.53 7.82 -14.42
C LYS A 29 -3.76 6.39 -13.97
N LEU A 30 -3.46 6.09 -12.71
CA LEU A 30 -3.56 4.72 -12.19
C LEU A 30 -4.97 4.39 -11.70
N GLN A 31 -5.76 5.37 -11.26
CA GLN A 31 -7.05 5.13 -10.61
C GLN A 31 -7.98 4.22 -11.42
N GLU A 32 -8.20 4.57 -12.69
CA GLU A 32 -9.05 3.77 -13.57
C GLU A 32 -8.49 2.36 -13.80
N LYS A 33 -7.16 2.24 -13.97
CA LYS A 33 -6.50 0.94 -14.19
C LYS A 33 -6.63 0.03 -12.97
N ILE A 34 -6.43 0.57 -11.77
CA ILE A 34 -6.58 -0.16 -10.51
C ILE A 34 -8.05 -0.53 -10.30
N ALA A 35 -8.98 0.41 -10.50
CA ALA A 35 -10.41 0.15 -10.37
C ALA A 35 -10.88 -0.99 -11.29
N ASN A 36 -10.35 -1.08 -12.51
CA ASN A 36 -10.71 -2.10 -13.49
C ASN A 36 -10.27 -3.52 -13.10
N ILE A 37 -9.19 -3.67 -12.33
CA ILE A 37 -8.73 -5.01 -11.91
C ILE A 37 -9.31 -5.46 -10.57
N ILE A 38 -9.69 -4.54 -9.68
CA ILE A 38 -10.24 -4.83 -8.35
C ILE A 38 -11.32 -5.93 -8.37
N PRO A 39 -12.31 -5.93 -9.28
CA PRO A 39 -13.37 -6.95 -9.28
C PRO A 39 -12.90 -8.39 -9.52
N ASN A 40 -11.66 -8.59 -9.97
CA ASN A 40 -11.09 -9.91 -10.22
C ASN A 40 -10.54 -10.59 -8.93
N PHE A 41 -10.58 -9.88 -7.80
CA PHE A 41 -10.02 -10.34 -6.53
C PHE A 41 -11.11 -10.59 -5.50
N ASP A 42 -10.86 -11.58 -4.65
CA ASP A 42 -11.77 -11.96 -3.56
C ASP A 42 -11.64 -10.98 -2.38
N TYR A 43 -10.44 -10.38 -2.23
CA TYR A 43 -10.12 -9.47 -1.15
C TYR A 43 -9.11 -8.41 -1.59
N VAL A 44 -9.28 -7.18 -1.12
CA VAL A 44 -8.36 -6.07 -1.42
C VAL A 44 -7.80 -5.50 -0.12
N ILE A 45 -6.49 -5.34 -0.07
CA ILE A 45 -5.83 -4.64 1.03
C ILE A 45 -5.31 -3.32 0.49
N PHE A 46 -5.79 -2.21 1.03
CA PHE A 46 -5.26 -0.88 0.77
C PHE A 46 -4.28 -0.54 1.88
N THR A 47 -3.02 -0.28 1.55
CA THR A 47 -2.13 0.32 2.52
C THR A 47 -2.17 1.83 2.44
N LYS A 48 -1.84 2.51 3.53
CA LYS A 48 -1.72 3.96 3.54
C LYS A 48 -0.65 4.43 4.53
N ASP A 49 0.09 5.46 4.15
CA ASP A 49 0.86 6.26 5.10
C ASP A 49 -0.09 7.08 5.98
N SER A 50 0.23 7.18 7.26
CA SER A 50 -0.59 7.85 8.24
C SER A 50 0.31 8.48 9.30
N HIS A 51 0.78 9.72 9.05
CA HIS A 51 1.81 10.36 9.83
C HIS A 51 1.27 11.40 10.80
N SER A 52 1.88 11.48 11.99
CA SER A 52 1.77 12.67 12.82
C SER A 52 2.56 13.84 12.22
N LEU A 53 2.32 15.07 12.65
CA LEU A 53 3.12 16.23 12.22
C LEU A 53 4.58 16.19 12.72
N THR A 54 4.87 15.34 13.72
CA THR A 54 6.20 15.16 14.32
C THR A 54 6.99 14.00 13.74
N HIS A 55 6.45 13.31 12.74
CA HIS A 55 7.09 12.14 12.16
C HIS A 55 8.47 12.43 11.57
N CYS A 56 9.43 11.54 11.82
CA CYS A 56 10.83 11.66 11.41
C CYS A 56 11.06 11.72 9.89
N SER A 57 10.11 11.27 9.09
CA SER A 57 10.10 11.33 7.63
C SER A 57 10.22 12.76 7.07
N PHE A 58 9.70 13.75 7.81
CA PHE A 58 9.56 15.12 7.34
C PHE A 58 10.84 15.94 7.49
N LYS A 59 11.10 16.82 6.51
CA LYS A 59 12.27 17.71 6.50
C LYS A 59 12.35 18.58 7.74
N GLU A 60 11.21 19.04 8.25
CA GLU A 60 11.07 19.82 9.46
C GLU A 60 11.53 19.06 10.71
N ASN A 61 11.50 17.73 10.66
CA ASN A 61 11.87 16.83 11.76
C ASN A 61 13.19 16.09 11.47
N GLY A 62 13.94 16.49 10.44
CA GLY A 62 15.24 15.91 10.09
C GLY A 62 15.22 14.84 9.01
N GLY A 63 14.06 14.53 8.44
CA GLY A 63 13.89 13.59 7.32
C GLY A 63 14.15 14.22 5.94
N ILE A 64 13.70 13.57 4.90
CA ILE A 64 13.96 13.97 3.51
C ILE A 64 12.70 14.40 2.74
N TRP A 65 11.51 14.09 3.27
CA TRP A 65 10.25 14.34 2.58
C TRP A 65 9.57 15.64 3.00
N PRO A 66 8.76 16.26 2.14
CA PRO A 66 7.83 17.29 2.59
C PRO A 66 6.78 16.68 3.52
N ILE A 67 6.06 17.51 4.27
CA ILE A 67 4.90 17.05 5.07
C ILE A 67 3.86 16.46 4.11
N HIS A 68 3.43 15.22 4.34
CA HIS A 68 2.46 14.48 3.52
C HIS A 68 1.68 13.47 4.37
N CYS A 69 0.56 13.02 3.88
CA CYS A 69 -0.30 11.97 4.47
C CYS A 69 -0.52 12.15 5.99
N VAL A 70 -0.72 13.40 6.42
CA VAL A 70 -0.96 13.71 7.83
C VAL A 70 -2.32 13.21 8.26
N TRP A 71 -2.43 12.64 9.44
CA TRP A 71 -3.66 12.15 10.04
C TRP A 71 -4.85 13.08 9.86
N GLY A 72 -5.94 12.55 9.30
CA GLY A 72 -7.18 13.27 9.09
C GLY A 72 -7.13 14.35 8.00
N SER A 73 -6.01 14.49 7.28
CA SER A 73 -5.92 15.38 6.13
C SER A 73 -6.54 14.77 4.88
N ILE A 74 -6.85 15.62 3.88
CA ILE A 74 -7.26 15.15 2.55
C ILE A 74 -6.12 14.34 1.91
N GLY A 75 -4.87 14.73 2.16
CA GLY A 75 -3.67 14.08 1.62
C GLY A 75 -3.55 12.60 1.98
N GLU A 76 -4.01 12.22 3.18
CA GLU A 76 -4.05 10.83 3.65
C GLU A 76 -5.12 9.99 2.92
N GLY A 77 -6.07 10.62 2.25
CA GLY A 77 -7.27 9.96 1.72
C GLY A 77 -6.99 9.02 0.55
N ILE A 78 -7.66 7.85 0.58
CA ILE A 78 -7.76 6.90 -0.54
C ILE A 78 -9.02 7.24 -1.34
N PRO A 79 -8.99 7.23 -2.70
CA PRO A 79 -10.19 7.48 -3.51
C PRO A 79 -11.32 6.52 -3.18
N ILE A 80 -12.48 7.05 -2.84
CA ILE A 80 -13.67 6.27 -2.46
C ILE A 80 -14.15 5.34 -3.58
N GLU A 81 -13.85 5.68 -4.82
CA GLU A 81 -14.16 4.88 -6.00
C GLU A 81 -13.45 3.53 -5.99
N LEU A 82 -12.19 3.48 -5.51
CA LEU A 82 -11.45 2.23 -5.38
C LEU A 82 -12.03 1.36 -4.25
N LEU A 83 -12.39 1.98 -3.11
CA LEU A 83 -13.00 1.26 -2.00
C LEU A 83 -14.36 0.67 -2.40
N LYS A 84 -15.17 1.41 -3.17
CA LYS A 84 -16.46 0.94 -3.68
C LYS A 84 -16.34 -0.14 -4.75
N ALA A 85 -15.21 -0.21 -5.48
CA ALA A 85 -14.98 -1.24 -6.48
C ALA A 85 -14.65 -2.60 -5.83
N ALA A 86 -14.14 -2.61 -4.61
CA ALA A 86 -13.82 -3.82 -3.88
C ALA A 86 -15.07 -4.47 -3.28
N LYS A 87 -15.16 -5.80 -3.41
CA LYS A 87 -16.23 -6.61 -2.81
C LYS A 87 -16.04 -6.73 -1.30
N ASP A 88 -14.81 -6.93 -0.90
CA ASP A 88 -14.38 -7.01 0.49
C ASP A 88 -12.98 -6.41 0.59
N TYR A 89 -12.72 -5.59 1.60
CA TYR A 89 -11.44 -4.92 1.73
C TYR A 89 -11.07 -4.58 3.16
N GLU A 90 -9.81 -4.27 3.35
CA GLU A 90 -9.26 -3.71 4.58
C GLU A 90 -8.30 -2.57 4.24
N ILE A 91 -8.16 -1.62 5.17
CA ILE A 91 -7.17 -0.55 5.10
C ILE A 91 -6.14 -0.77 6.20
N VAL A 92 -4.88 -0.87 5.81
CA VAL A 92 -3.73 -1.04 6.70
C VAL A 92 -2.92 0.25 6.72
N ALA A 93 -2.87 0.91 7.87
CA ALA A 93 -2.06 2.10 8.05
C ALA A 93 -0.64 1.73 8.47
N LYS A 94 0.34 2.46 7.97
CA LYS A 94 1.76 2.39 8.33
C LYS A 94 2.35 3.77 8.55
N GLY A 95 3.61 3.85 9.02
CA GLY A 95 4.25 5.12 9.31
C GLY A 95 3.61 5.88 10.47
N ASN A 96 3.07 5.15 11.46
CA ASN A 96 2.39 5.71 12.61
C ASN A 96 3.34 6.01 13.79
N VAL A 97 4.58 5.54 13.72
CA VAL A 97 5.56 5.68 14.80
C VAL A 97 6.52 6.82 14.49
N ASP A 98 6.45 7.89 15.26
CA ASP A 98 7.14 9.15 14.97
C ASP A 98 8.64 9.05 14.71
N ASN A 99 9.33 8.11 15.33
CA ASN A 99 10.79 7.97 15.27
C ASN A 99 11.26 6.85 14.32
N GLU A 100 10.35 6.24 13.55
CA GLU A 100 10.65 5.13 12.66
C GLU A 100 10.17 5.43 11.24
N GLU A 101 11.08 5.28 10.26
CA GLU A 101 10.73 5.40 8.84
C GLU A 101 10.26 4.05 8.32
N GLU A 102 9.00 3.96 7.91
CA GLU A 102 8.38 2.73 7.45
C GLU A 102 7.85 2.87 6.01
N TYR A 103 8.67 2.50 5.04
CA TYR A 103 8.20 2.49 3.64
C TYR A 103 7.28 1.31 3.34
N GLY A 104 7.58 0.13 3.86
CA GLY A 104 6.87 -1.10 3.52
C GLY A 104 5.85 -1.52 4.56
N ALA A 105 4.62 -1.76 4.16
CA ALA A 105 3.65 -2.45 4.99
C ALA A 105 4.07 -3.89 5.28
N PHE A 106 3.53 -4.49 6.35
CA PHE A 106 3.71 -5.90 6.70
C PHE A 106 5.15 -6.27 7.13
N SER A 107 5.89 -5.34 7.73
CA SER A 107 7.16 -5.67 8.39
C SER A 107 6.90 -6.48 9.67
N ASP A 108 7.81 -7.41 10.02
CA ASP A 108 7.66 -8.23 11.22
C ASP A 108 7.84 -7.45 12.53
N ASP A 109 8.39 -6.23 12.44
CA ASP A 109 8.87 -5.45 13.57
C ASP A 109 7.86 -4.41 14.09
N ILE A 110 6.71 -4.23 13.42
CA ILE A 110 5.73 -3.18 13.75
C ILE A 110 4.35 -3.78 14.03
N GLU A 111 3.73 -3.34 15.13
CA GLU A 111 2.33 -3.63 15.44
C GLU A 111 1.42 -2.85 14.48
N PHE A 112 0.70 -3.56 13.62
CA PHE A 112 -0.25 -2.96 12.68
C PHE A 112 -1.51 -2.51 13.39
N PHE A 113 -1.77 -1.22 13.35
CA PHE A 113 -3.07 -0.67 13.71
C PHE A 113 -3.99 -0.70 12.49
N THR A 114 -4.98 -1.57 12.50
CA THR A 114 -6.06 -1.52 11.52
C THR A 114 -6.92 -0.29 11.79
N SER A 115 -7.13 0.56 10.79
CA SER A 115 -7.82 1.85 10.92
C SER A 115 -9.35 1.76 11.06
N ILE A 116 -9.88 0.68 11.65
CA ILE A 116 -11.33 0.54 11.93
C ILE A 116 -11.79 1.41 13.12
N GLU A 117 -10.89 2.01 13.87
CA GLU A 117 -11.28 2.83 15.04
C GLU A 117 -11.84 4.24 14.73
N MET A 118 -12.01 4.63 13.48
CA MET A 118 -12.64 5.92 13.14
C MET A 118 -14.10 5.83 12.69
N ALA A 119 -14.74 4.69 12.75
CA ALA A 119 -16.19 4.59 12.65
C ALA A 119 -16.79 4.55 14.06
N VAL A 120 -17.34 5.69 14.44
CA VAL A 120 -18.14 5.87 15.65
C VAL A 120 -19.11 4.69 15.83
N ASP A 121 -18.99 4.03 17.00
CA ASP A 121 -20.05 3.19 17.60
C ASP A 121 -20.37 1.85 16.92
N THR A 122 -19.41 0.91 16.90
CA THR A 122 -19.76 -0.51 16.97
C THR A 122 -18.56 -1.35 17.44
N GLU A 123 -18.82 -2.30 18.32
CA GLU A 123 -17.88 -3.30 18.85
C GLU A 123 -17.30 -4.20 17.73
N LEU A 124 -16.35 -3.69 16.95
CA LEU A 124 -15.59 -4.46 15.98
C LEU A 124 -14.09 -4.33 16.26
N THR A 125 -13.68 -4.93 17.38
CA THR A 125 -12.29 -5.30 17.58
C THR A 125 -11.99 -6.53 16.72
N CYS A 126 -11.56 -6.35 15.50
CA CYS A 126 -11.03 -7.44 14.70
C CYS A 126 -9.56 -7.19 14.40
N SER A 127 -8.73 -7.26 15.41
CA SER A 127 -7.30 -7.51 15.21
C SER A 127 -7.13 -8.98 14.81
N LYS A 128 -7.29 -9.30 13.53
CA LYS A 128 -6.85 -10.60 13.03
C LYS A 128 -5.32 -10.59 13.07
N PRO A 129 -4.66 -11.55 13.71
CA PRO A 129 -3.21 -11.63 13.65
C PRO A 129 -2.76 -11.76 12.19
N PHE A 130 -1.70 -11.07 11.83
CA PHE A 130 -1.11 -10.96 10.48
C PHE A 130 -1.04 -12.29 9.70
N ARG A 131 -0.77 -13.41 10.37
CA ARG A 131 -0.72 -14.75 9.76
C ARG A 131 -2.01 -15.20 9.09
N THR A 132 -3.18 -14.68 9.49
CA THR A 132 -4.47 -15.10 8.91
C THR A 132 -4.77 -14.47 7.55
N TYR A 133 -4.05 -13.41 7.13
CA TYR A 133 -4.23 -12.83 5.80
C TYR A 133 -3.70 -13.75 4.70
N TRP A 134 -2.61 -14.44 4.98
CA TRP A 134 -1.85 -15.20 4.00
C TRP A 134 -2.16 -16.69 4.00
N ASP A 135 -2.92 -17.17 4.98
CA ASP A 135 -3.45 -18.52 4.97
C ASP A 135 -4.41 -18.67 3.77
N ASP A 136 -4.27 -19.70 2.97
CA ASP A 136 -5.10 -20.00 1.80
C ASP A 136 -5.00 -19.01 0.61
N VAL A 137 -3.90 -18.27 0.46
CA VAL A 137 -3.66 -17.42 -0.71
C VAL A 137 -3.14 -18.27 -1.87
N ASP A 138 -3.87 -18.24 -3.00
CA ASP A 138 -3.42 -18.82 -4.26
C ASP A 138 -2.67 -17.82 -5.15
N GLU A 139 -3.11 -16.56 -5.14
CA GLU A 139 -2.53 -15.48 -5.95
C GLU A 139 -2.58 -14.16 -5.18
N LEU A 140 -1.47 -13.46 -5.16
CA LEU A 140 -1.35 -12.13 -4.61
C LEU A 140 -0.79 -11.19 -5.67
N VAL A 141 -1.51 -10.09 -5.91
CA VAL A 141 -1.09 -9.06 -6.86
C VAL A 141 -0.85 -7.77 -6.10
N ILE A 142 0.24 -7.08 -6.42
CA ILE A 142 0.59 -5.78 -5.82
C ILE A 142 0.61 -4.69 -6.88
N CYS A 143 0.15 -3.49 -6.53
CA CYS A 143 0.24 -2.27 -7.32
C CYS A 143 0.25 -1.05 -6.40
N GLY A 144 0.39 0.17 -6.92
CA GLY A 144 0.32 1.42 -6.15
C GLY A 144 1.49 2.36 -6.36
N ILE A 145 1.84 3.17 -5.34
CA ILE A 145 2.80 4.28 -5.35
C ILE A 145 3.66 4.30 -4.07
N ALA A 146 4.96 4.58 -4.12
CA ALA A 146 5.82 4.62 -5.30
C ALA A 146 6.52 3.27 -5.48
N GLY A 147 6.74 2.89 -6.73
CA GLY A 147 7.33 1.60 -7.08
C GLY A 147 8.70 1.35 -6.47
N ASP A 148 9.52 2.39 -6.39
CA ASP A 148 10.90 2.39 -5.87
C ASP A 148 11.00 2.55 -4.34
N TYR A 149 9.89 2.80 -3.64
CA TYR A 149 9.81 2.93 -2.18
C TYR A 149 8.73 1.98 -1.61
N CYS A 150 7.54 2.48 -1.37
CA CYS A 150 6.50 1.75 -0.64
C CYS A 150 6.11 0.44 -1.31
N VAL A 151 6.00 0.41 -2.65
CA VAL A 151 5.61 -0.81 -3.38
C VAL A 151 6.69 -1.88 -3.28
N VAL A 152 7.96 -1.56 -3.53
CA VAL A 152 9.04 -2.53 -3.48
C VAL A 152 9.29 -3.03 -2.05
N GLU A 153 9.22 -2.16 -1.04
CA GLU A 153 9.40 -2.58 0.35
C GLU A 153 8.23 -3.44 0.84
N THR A 154 7.00 -3.07 0.52
CA THR A 154 5.83 -3.90 0.79
C THR A 154 5.92 -5.26 0.08
N LEU A 155 6.38 -5.28 -1.18
CA LEU A 155 6.62 -6.51 -1.93
C LEU A 155 7.66 -7.41 -1.25
N LYS A 156 8.77 -6.84 -0.77
CA LYS A 156 9.81 -7.58 -0.03
C LYS A 156 9.25 -8.23 1.22
N ASN A 157 8.44 -7.50 1.98
CA ASN A 157 7.80 -8.01 3.18
C ASN A 157 6.82 -9.13 2.88
N ILE A 158 5.94 -8.94 1.89
CA ILE A 158 4.97 -9.97 1.48
C ILE A 158 5.67 -11.25 1.02
N VAL A 159 6.73 -11.14 0.22
CA VAL A 159 7.48 -12.32 -0.28
C VAL A 159 8.08 -13.15 0.85
N LYS A 160 8.51 -12.54 1.95
CA LYS A 160 8.99 -13.27 3.14
C LYS A 160 7.92 -14.19 3.75
N HIS A 161 6.64 -13.80 3.63
CA HIS A 161 5.52 -14.52 4.25
C HIS A 161 4.89 -15.57 3.34
N VAL A 162 4.69 -15.25 2.04
CA VAL A 162 3.94 -16.13 1.12
C VAL A 162 4.81 -16.80 0.05
N GLY A 163 6.06 -16.39 -0.08
CA GLY A 163 6.94 -16.84 -1.15
C GLY A 163 6.71 -16.10 -2.47
N ASN A 164 7.73 -16.09 -3.31
CA ASN A 164 7.72 -15.34 -4.58
C ASN A 164 6.90 -16.00 -5.70
N ASP A 165 6.61 -17.28 -5.60
CA ASP A 165 5.84 -18.03 -6.59
C ASP A 165 4.35 -17.65 -6.65
N LYS A 166 3.79 -17.16 -5.54
CA LYS A 166 2.40 -16.71 -5.41
C LYS A 166 2.20 -15.21 -5.68
N VAL A 167 3.29 -14.44 -5.76
CA VAL A 167 3.24 -12.98 -5.87
C VAL A 167 3.51 -12.52 -7.29
N SER A 168 2.74 -11.53 -7.73
CA SER A 168 2.96 -10.83 -8.99
C SER A 168 2.71 -9.33 -8.84
N VAL A 169 3.24 -8.53 -9.76
CA VAL A 169 3.07 -7.07 -9.78
C VAL A 169 2.26 -6.67 -10.99
N PHE A 170 1.20 -5.89 -10.78
CA PHE A 170 0.47 -5.23 -11.85
C PHE A 170 1.18 -3.93 -12.23
N LEU A 171 2.18 -4.02 -13.12
CA LEU A 171 2.99 -2.86 -13.54
C LEU A 171 2.17 -1.74 -14.18
N GLY A 172 1.02 -2.06 -14.81
CA GLY A 172 0.09 -1.07 -15.32
C GLY A 172 -0.53 -0.17 -14.25
N GLY A 173 -0.51 -0.61 -13.00
CA GLY A 173 -1.01 0.07 -11.80
C GLY A 173 0.10 0.60 -10.89
N VAL A 174 1.34 0.75 -11.37
CA VAL A 174 2.46 1.28 -10.58
C VAL A 174 3.06 2.49 -11.28
N VAL A 175 3.44 3.50 -10.49
CA VAL A 175 4.38 4.56 -10.88
C VAL A 175 5.50 4.65 -9.86
N SER A 176 6.68 5.05 -10.34
CA SER A 176 7.91 5.18 -9.55
C SER A 176 8.53 6.55 -9.75
N ILE A 177 9.34 6.99 -8.80
CA ILE A 177 10.13 8.22 -8.90
C ILE A 177 11.37 7.98 -9.80
N ASP A 178 11.92 6.75 -9.75
CA ASP A 178 13.15 6.33 -10.47
C ASP A 178 12.87 5.65 -11.83
N ASP A 179 11.77 5.95 -12.49
CA ASP A 179 11.33 5.30 -13.75
C ASP A 179 11.16 3.78 -13.68
N GLY A 180 11.00 3.23 -12.48
CA GLY A 180 10.74 1.81 -12.22
C GLY A 180 11.98 0.92 -12.15
N THR A 181 13.18 1.47 -12.16
CA THR A 181 14.44 0.72 -12.15
C THR A 181 14.56 -0.17 -10.92
N THR A 182 14.31 0.38 -9.72
CA THR A 182 14.43 -0.34 -8.44
C THR A 182 13.47 -1.52 -8.38
N LEU A 183 12.18 -1.30 -8.66
CA LEU A 183 11.17 -2.35 -8.64
C LEU A 183 11.47 -3.46 -9.66
N ASN A 184 11.78 -3.07 -10.91
CA ASN A 184 12.06 -4.04 -11.98
C ASN A 184 13.32 -4.88 -11.68
N THR A 185 14.34 -4.29 -11.07
CA THR A 185 15.54 -5.01 -10.64
C THR A 185 15.20 -6.04 -9.59
N TYR A 186 14.47 -5.65 -8.53
CA TYR A 186 14.04 -6.58 -7.48
C TYR A 186 13.18 -7.72 -8.04
N MET A 187 12.21 -7.40 -8.89
CA MET A 187 11.35 -8.41 -9.53
C MET A 187 12.17 -9.44 -10.33
N LYS A 188 13.14 -8.96 -11.10
CA LYS A 188 14.01 -9.83 -11.91
C LYS A 188 14.88 -10.73 -11.05
N GLU A 189 15.52 -10.19 -10.03
CA GLU A 189 16.41 -10.94 -9.11
C GLU A 189 15.66 -12.00 -8.32
N ASN A 190 14.39 -11.76 -8.00
CA ASN A 190 13.56 -12.66 -7.18
C ASN A 190 12.53 -13.46 -8.01
N ASN A 191 12.60 -13.41 -9.34
CA ASN A 191 11.68 -14.11 -10.25
C ASN A 191 10.20 -13.78 -10.01
N ILE A 192 9.90 -12.54 -9.62
CA ILE A 192 8.53 -12.07 -9.43
C ILE A 192 7.86 -11.85 -10.79
N LYS A 193 6.65 -12.36 -10.93
CA LYS A 193 5.90 -12.31 -12.20
C LYS A 193 5.24 -10.95 -12.39
N VAL A 194 5.00 -10.62 -13.66
CA VAL A 194 4.11 -9.52 -14.04
C VAL A 194 2.69 -10.06 -14.17
N PHE A 195 1.76 -9.43 -13.45
CA PHE A 195 0.32 -9.68 -13.61
C PHE A 195 -0.16 -9.02 -14.92
N LYS A 196 -0.95 -9.76 -15.71
CA LYS A 196 -1.44 -9.35 -17.04
C LYS A 196 -2.94 -9.10 -17.04
#